data_64f8c7a368e5c674a8d416c75eb3e78a
#
_entry.id   64f8c7a368e5c674a8d416c75eb3e78a
#
_cell.length_a   1.000
_cell.length_b   1.000
_cell.length_c   1.000
_cell.angle_alpha   90.00
_cell.angle_beta   90.00
_cell.angle_gamma   90.00
#
_symmetry.space_group_name_H-M   'P 1'
#
loop_
_entity.id
_entity.type
_entity.pdbx_description
1 polymer ?
#
loop_
_entity_poly.entity_id
_entity_poly.type
_entity_poly.pdbx_seq_one_letter_code
_entity_poly.pdbx_strand_id
1 'polypeptide(L)' 'MADESVGELAEMYLGNVLYALERCAMSLEAEGKPDDAAFYRAIARKLAQAHGKT' A
#
# COMPACT_ATOMS: atom_id res chain seq x y z
N MET A 1 27.56 -0.90 9.16
CA MET A 1 26.30 -1.24 9.08
C MET A 1 25.50 -0.37 8.14
N ALA A 2 24.94 -0.92 7.21
CA ALA A 2 24.22 -0.14 6.27
C ALA A 2 22.84 0.16 6.79
N ASP A 3 22.42 1.37 6.61
CA ASP A 3 21.07 1.71 6.93
C ASP A 3 20.17 1.19 5.84
N GLU A 4 19.02 0.71 6.25
CA GLU A 4 18.04 0.26 5.27
C GLU A 4 17.42 1.47 4.61
N SER A 5 17.29 1.41 3.29
CA SER A 5 16.63 2.48 2.57
C SER A 5 15.12 2.31 2.67
N VAL A 6 14.40 3.40 2.35
CA VAL A 6 12.95 3.33 2.31
C VAL A 6 12.48 2.27 1.33
N GLY A 7 13.15 2.19 0.16
CA GLY A 7 12.79 1.18 -0.83
C GLY A 7 12.99 -0.24 -0.33
N GLU A 8 14.08 -0.48 0.39
CA GLU A 8 14.33 -1.82 0.94
C GLU A 8 13.29 -2.19 1.99
N LEU A 9 12.94 -1.24 2.86
CA LEU A 9 11.93 -1.49 3.86
C LEU A 9 10.56 -1.72 3.22
N ALA A 10 10.23 -0.94 2.20
CA ALA A 10 8.97 -1.11 1.50
C ALA A 10 8.89 -2.49 0.87
N GLU A 11 9.99 -2.95 0.26
CA GLU A 11 10.01 -4.27 -0.35
C GLU A 11 9.87 -5.37 0.69
N MET A 12 10.57 -5.21 1.80
CA MET A 12 10.56 -6.19 2.88
C MET A 12 9.16 -6.35 3.50
N TYR A 13 8.44 -5.24 3.64
CA TYR A 13 7.14 -5.25 4.29
C TYR A 13 5.99 -5.02 3.33
N LEU A 14 6.21 -5.27 2.05
CA LEU A 14 5.21 -4.94 1.04
C LEU A 14 3.86 -5.60 1.32
N GLY A 15 3.86 -6.87 1.69
CA GLY A 15 2.62 -7.55 1.98
C GLY A 15 1.86 -6.91 3.13
N ASN A 16 2.60 -6.50 4.16
CA ASN A 16 1.98 -5.84 5.31
C ASN A 16 1.40 -4.49 4.91
N VAL A 17 2.13 -3.75 4.07
CA VAL A 17 1.68 -2.43 3.62
C VAL A 17 0.43 -2.56 2.76
N LEU A 18 0.44 -3.52 1.83
CA LEU A 18 -0.73 -3.74 0.97
C LEU A 18 -1.95 -4.13 1.78
N TYR A 19 -1.77 -4.98 2.78
CA TYR A 19 -2.86 -5.37 3.65
C TYR A 19 -3.42 -4.15 4.40
N ALA A 20 -2.52 -3.31 4.94
CA ALA A 20 -2.94 -2.12 5.68
C ALA A 20 -3.72 -1.17 4.78
N LEU A 21 -3.26 -0.99 3.54
CA LEU A 21 -3.94 -0.11 2.60
C LEU A 21 -5.34 -0.63 2.27
N GLU A 22 -5.47 -1.94 2.10
CA GLU A 22 -6.78 -2.51 1.82
C GLU A 22 -7.71 -2.37 3.02
N ARG A 23 -7.19 -2.58 4.22
CA ARG A 23 -8.01 -2.39 5.42
C ARG A 23 -8.48 -0.94 5.55
N CYS A 24 -7.59 0.01 5.24
CA CYS A 24 -7.97 1.41 5.26
C CYS A 24 -9.07 1.69 4.24
N ALA A 25 -8.93 1.13 3.03
CA ALA A 25 -9.93 1.34 1.99
C ALA A 25 -11.28 0.79 2.41
N MET A 26 -11.29 -0.40 3.02
CA MET A 26 -12.53 -0.99 3.48
C MET A 26 -13.20 -0.15 4.55
N SER A 27 -12.42 0.38 5.48
CA SER A 27 -12.95 1.26 6.53
C SER A 27 -13.54 2.52 5.94
N LEU A 28 -12.86 3.10 4.96
CA LEU A 28 -13.33 4.33 4.32
C LEU A 28 -14.63 4.08 3.57
N GLU A 29 -14.76 2.94 2.91
CA GLU A 29 -16.00 2.60 2.25
C GLU A 29 -17.15 2.47 3.25
N ALA A 30 -16.87 1.84 4.39
CA ALA A 30 -17.88 1.70 5.42
C ALA A 30 -18.30 3.04 6.00
N GLU A 31 -17.39 4.04 5.96
CA GLU A 31 -17.70 5.38 6.42
C GLU A 31 -18.35 6.25 5.35
N GLY A 32 -18.60 5.70 4.17
CA GLY A 32 -19.22 6.46 3.11
C GLY A 32 -18.25 7.36 2.36
N LYS A 33 -16.98 6.98 2.30
CA LYS A 33 -15.93 7.75 1.64
C LYS A 33 -15.30 6.95 0.52
N PRO A 34 -16.07 6.63 -0.53
CA PRO A 34 -15.55 5.77 -1.61
C PRO A 34 -14.40 6.37 -2.40
N ASP A 35 -14.37 7.70 -2.55
CA ASP A 35 -13.28 8.33 -3.29
C ASP A 35 -11.96 8.18 -2.56
N ASP A 36 -11.98 8.33 -1.24
CA ASP A 36 -10.78 8.14 -0.44
C ASP A 36 -10.35 6.68 -0.48
N ALA A 37 -11.29 5.75 -0.44
CA ALA A 37 -10.98 4.33 -0.54
C ALA A 37 -10.30 4.01 -1.88
N ALA A 38 -10.80 4.59 -2.97
CA ALA A 38 -10.22 4.38 -4.30
C ALA A 38 -8.80 4.90 -4.37
N PHE A 39 -8.53 6.02 -3.69
CA PHE A 39 -7.19 6.58 -3.63
C PHE A 39 -6.20 5.60 -3.01
N TYR A 40 -6.56 5.01 -1.87
CA TYR A 40 -5.66 4.06 -1.21
C TYR A 40 -5.48 2.78 -2.01
N ARG A 41 -6.54 2.32 -2.70
CA ARG A 41 -6.40 1.16 -3.58
C ARG A 41 -5.50 1.44 -4.77
N ALA A 42 -5.53 2.66 -5.27
CA ALA A 42 -4.64 3.04 -6.37
C ALA A 42 -3.18 3.02 -5.92
N ILE A 43 -2.91 3.49 -4.69
CA ILE A 43 -1.56 3.42 -4.14
C ILE A 43 -1.12 1.96 -4.02
N ALA A 44 -1.99 1.09 -3.53
CA ALA A 44 -1.67 -0.32 -3.39
C ALA A 44 -1.30 -0.94 -4.74
N ARG A 45 -2.06 -0.62 -5.79
CA ARG A 45 -1.75 -1.14 -7.12
C ARG A 45 -0.41 -0.65 -7.63
N LYS A 46 -0.11 0.62 -7.40
CA LYS A 46 1.18 1.18 -7.84
C LYS A 46 2.34 0.50 -7.14
N LEU A 47 2.20 0.27 -5.85
CA LEU A 47 3.26 -0.41 -5.09
C LEU A 47 3.45 -1.84 -5.58
N ALA A 48 2.36 -2.56 -5.81
CA ALA A 48 2.44 -3.93 -6.30
C ALA A 48 3.06 -3.98 -7.69
N GLN A 49 2.69 -3.05 -8.57
CA GLN A 49 3.25 -3.00 -9.92
C GLN A 49 4.74 -2.68 -9.90
N ALA A 50 5.15 -1.75 -9.05
CA ALA A 50 6.56 -1.38 -8.94
C ALA A 50 7.38 -2.57 -8.47
N HIS A 51 6.87 -3.32 -7.50
CA HIS A 51 7.55 -4.52 -7.00
C HIS A 51 7.66 -5.58 -8.10
N GLY A 52 6.60 -5.74 -8.88
CA GLY A 52 6.59 -6.75 -9.92
C GLY A 52 7.53 -6.48 -11.07
N LYS A 53 8.07 -5.27 -11.16
CA LYS A 53 8.96 -4.91 -12.25
C LYS A 53 10.44 -5.11 -11.93
N THR A 54 10.76 -5.52 -10.72
CA THR A 54 12.16 -5.71 -10.33
C THR A 54 12.72 -7.10 -10.67
#